data_3a2630774e55bc98b5b92467997c2948
#
_entry.id   3a2630774e55bc98b5b92467997c2948
#
_cell.length_a   1.000
_cell.length_b   1.000
_cell.length_c   1.000
_cell.angle_alpha   90.00
_cell.angle_beta   90.00
_cell.angle_gamma   90.00
#
_symmetry.space_group_name_H-M   'P 1'
#
loop_
_entity.id
_entity.type
_entity.pdbx_description
1 polymer ?
#
loop_
_entity_poly.entity_id
_entity_poly.type
_entity_poly.pdbx_seq_one_letter_code
_entity_poly.pdbx_strand_id
1 'polypeptide(L)'
;VSARQIAAEMNARIDAGELRPGDTLPTVRELMEQFGASTNTVQRALRELKDRGLISKLGRNNVVRHPVQLVERSADYTRPLGEGEPIPHRDKPRITEVGPTGAPDYVADLLGVAPGDVVLVRRRTMIRNEVEPVELVSSFYPMEIAGGTELAKRALVKGGSPTALARLGYLSGPSTEWVFGRLPTPGEAERLNLPAGAPVLRILRQIRTAEGRPLEVIEMVMSAERNVLRYEL
;
A
#
# COMPACT_ATOMS: atom_id res chain seq x y z
N VAL A 1 -28.13 25.99 -2.73
CA VAL A 1 -27.49 24.86 -3.50
C VAL A 1 -27.43 23.65 -2.63
N SER A 2 -27.75 22.47 -3.15
CA SER A 2 -27.71 21.20 -2.41
C SER A 2 -26.30 20.57 -2.40
N ALA A 3 -26.03 19.70 -1.42
CA ALA A 3 -24.77 18.96 -1.36
C ALA A 3 -24.48 18.15 -2.65
N ARG A 4 -25.55 17.53 -3.20
CA ARG A 4 -25.45 16.77 -4.45
C ARG A 4 -25.09 17.63 -5.66
N GLN A 5 -25.59 18.86 -5.73
CA GLN A 5 -25.24 19.80 -6.81
C GLN A 5 -23.76 20.24 -6.70
N ILE A 6 -23.28 20.53 -5.48
CA ILE A 6 -21.87 20.87 -5.26
C ILE A 6 -20.97 19.68 -5.63
N ALA A 7 -21.33 18.47 -5.20
CA ALA A 7 -20.57 17.28 -5.54
C ALA A 7 -20.55 17.01 -7.05
N ALA A 8 -21.67 17.18 -7.74
CA ALA A 8 -21.77 17.03 -9.19
C ALA A 8 -20.90 18.03 -9.94
N GLU A 9 -20.92 19.30 -9.53
CA GLU A 9 -20.11 20.37 -10.14
C GLU A 9 -18.60 20.08 -9.94
N MET A 10 -18.19 19.71 -8.73
CA MET A 10 -16.78 19.37 -8.47
C MET A 10 -16.34 18.13 -9.27
N ASN A 11 -17.23 17.13 -9.41
CA ASN A 11 -16.95 15.97 -10.25
C ASN A 11 -16.77 16.38 -11.73
N ALA A 12 -17.65 17.22 -12.25
CA ALA A 12 -17.55 17.70 -13.64
C ALA A 12 -16.21 18.42 -13.90
N ARG A 13 -15.72 19.20 -12.94
CA ARG A 13 -14.40 19.87 -13.03
C ARG A 13 -13.24 18.90 -12.98
N ILE A 14 -13.37 17.80 -12.23
CA ILE A 14 -12.38 16.71 -12.22
C ILE A 14 -12.39 16.00 -13.59
N ASP A 15 -13.57 15.67 -14.11
CA ASP A 15 -13.75 14.98 -15.39
C ASP A 15 -13.26 15.83 -16.58
N ALA A 16 -13.46 17.16 -16.49
CA ALA A 16 -12.98 18.13 -17.48
C ALA A 16 -11.45 18.38 -17.38
N GLY A 17 -10.77 17.88 -16.34
CA GLY A 17 -9.34 18.10 -16.11
C GLY A 17 -8.99 19.49 -15.57
N GLU A 18 -9.97 20.27 -15.16
CA GLU A 18 -9.77 21.57 -14.48
C GLU A 18 -9.17 21.36 -13.08
N LEU A 19 -9.57 20.28 -12.41
CA LEU A 19 -8.98 19.78 -11.19
C LEU A 19 -8.28 18.46 -11.52
N ARG A 20 -6.96 18.49 -11.57
CA ARG A 20 -6.14 17.35 -11.92
C ARG A 20 -5.87 16.44 -10.71
N PRO A 21 -5.58 15.17 -10.93
CA PRO A 21 -5.09 14.30 -9.87
C PRO A 21 -3.91 14.89 -9.09
N GLY A 22 -4.03 14.95 -7.76
CA GLY A 22 -3.07 15.59 -6.88
C GLY A 22 -3.38 17.06 -6.55
N ASP A 23 -4.24 17.73 -7.30
CA ASP A 23 -4.65 19.10 -7.01
C ASP A 23 -5.44 19.17 -5.71
N THR A 24 -5.22 20.23 -4.94
CA THR A 24 -6.00 20.53 -3.74
C THR A 24 -7.34 21.13 -4.13
N LEU A 25 -8.42 20.57 -3.60
CA LEU A 25 -9.74 21.18 -3.73
C LEU A 25 -9.79 22.52 -2.97
N PRO A 26 -10.67 23.45 -3.40
CA PRO A 26 -10.96 24.62 -2.63
C PRO A 26 -11.36 24.25 -1.19
N THR A 27 -10.98 25.10 -0.24
CA THR A 27 -11.31 24.92 1.17
C THR A 27 -12.81 24.95 1.41
N VAL A 28 -13.26 24.45 2.56
CA VAL A 28 -14.69 24.51 2.94
C VAL A 28 -15.20 25.94 2.88
N ARG A 29 -14.40 26.91 3.31
CA ARG A 29 -14.76 28.32 3.29
C ARG A 29 -14.94 28.85 1.85
N GLU A 30 -14.00 28.57 0.97
CA GLU A 30 -14.08 28.98 -0.45
C GLU A 30 -15.26 28.33 -1.16
N LEU A 31 -15.56 27.06 -0.88
CA LEU A 31 -16.74 26.38 -1.42
C LEU A 31 -18.04 26.97 -0.89
N MET A 32 -18.08 27.37 0.39
CA MET A 32 -19.25 28.09 0.95
C MET A 32 -19.47 29.42 0.23
N GLU A 33 -18.43 30.17 0.02
CA GLU A 33 -18.49 31.48 -0.69
C GLU A 33 -18.89 31.28 -2.16
N GLN A 34 -18.27 30.28 -2.85
CA GLN A 34 -18.53 30.01 -4.26
C GLN A 34 -19.98 29.56 -4.53
N PHE A 35 -20.52 28.70 -3.67
CA PHE A 35 -21.84 28.09 -3.89
C PHE A 35 -22.97 28.73 -3.06
N GLY A 36 -22.68 29.70 -2.22
CA GLY A 36 -23.67 30.26 -1.31
C GLY A 36 -24.28 29.22 -0.36
N ALA A 37 -23.48 28.26 0.08
CA ALA A 37 -23.94 27.09 0.83
C ALA A 37 -23.45 27.08 2.28
N SER A 38 -24.21 26.43 3.16
CA SER A 38 -23.78 26.25 4.56
C SER A 38 -22.60 25.27 4.68
N THR A 39 -21.83 25.37 5.77
CA THR A 39 -20.75 24.46 6.12
C THR A 39 -21.20 22.99 6.05
N ASN A 40 -22.38 22.68 6.62
CA ASN A 40 -22.91 21.31 6.62
C ASN A 40 -23.19 20.81 5.20
N THR A 41 -23.70 21.66 4.32
CA THR A 41 -23.97 21.32 2.92
C THR A 41 -22.66 21.01 2.19
N VAL A 42 -21.63 21.85 2.35
CA VAL A 42 -20.32 21.65 1.74
C VAL A 42 -19.65 20.37 2.29
N GLN A 43 -19.71 20.15 3.60
CA GLN A 43 -19.13 18.94 4.20
C GLN A 43 -19.82 17.64 3.71
N ARG A 44 -21.14 17.68 3.49
CA ARG A 44 -21.87 16.55 2.89
C ARG A 44 -21.45 16.31 1.45
N ALA A 45 -21.26 17.37 0.65
CA ALA A 45 -20.74 17.25 -0.72
C ALA A 45 -19.34 16.65 -0.75
N LEU A 46 -18.43 17.12 0.10
CA LEU A 46 -17.08 16.58 0.20
C LEU A 46 -17.06 15.12 0.69
N ARG A 47 -18.01 14.75 1.56
CA ARG A 47 -18.18 13.36 1.98
C ARG A 47 -18.63 12.48 0.81
N GLU A 48 -19.63 12.92 0.04
CA GLU A 48 -20.08 12.22 -1.16
C GLU A 48 -18.95 12.00 -2.18
N LEU A 49 -18.12 13.03 -2.42
CA LEU A 49 -16.96 12.90 -3.30
C LEU A 49 -15.92 11.91 -2.76
N LYS A 50 -15.73 11.85 -1.44
CA LYS A 50 -14.85 10.84 -0.79
C LYS A 50 -15.40 9.44 -0.90
N ASP A 51 -16.69 9.26 -0.63
CA ASP A 51 -17.37 7.95 -0.69
C ASP A 51 -17.34 7.40 -2.12
N ARG A 52 -17.38 8.28 -3.12
CA ARG A 52 -17.17 7.94 -4.53
C ARG A 52 -15.70 7.75 -4.93
N GLY A 53 -14.77 7.93 -4.01
CA GLY A 53 -13.34 7.76 -4.27
C GLY A 53 -12.70 8.83 -5.17
N LEU A 54 -13.37 9.97 -5.39
CA LEU A 54 -12.88 11.04 -6.26
C LEU A 54 -11.85 11.94 -5.57
N ILE A 55 -11.95 12.06 -4.26
CA ILE A 55 -11.04 12.87 -3.44
C ILE A 55 -10.57 12.09 -2.20
N SER A 56 -9.45 12.50 -1.63
CA SER A 56 -8.94 11.98 -0.36
C SER A 56 -8.46 13.10 0.55
N LYS A 57 -8.20 12.80 1.82
CA LYS A 57 -7.55 13.72 2.76
C LYS A 57 -6.03 13.63 2.62
N LEU A 58 -5.37 14.78 2.50
CA LEU A 58 -3.93 14.92 2.63
C LEU A 58 -3.65 16.01 3.68
N GLY A 59 -3.30 15.61 4.89
CA GLY A 59 -3.21 16.53 6.01
C GLY A 59 -4.55 17.23 6.28
N ARG A 60 -4.58 18.57 6.18
CA ARG A 60 -5.81 19.39 6.36
C ARG A 60 -6.62 19.54 5.07
N ASN A 61 -6.05 19.25 3.92
CA ASN A 61 -6.64 19.52 2.61
C ASN A 61 -7.40 18.30 2.07
N ASN A 62 -8.37 18.54 1.19
CA ASN A 62 -8.92 17.52 0.31
C ASN A 62 -8.19 17.62 -1.03
N VAL A 63 -7.76 16.50 -1.58
CA VAL A 63 -7.04 16.43 -2.86
C VAL A 63 -7.77 15.51 -3.82
N VAL A 64 -7.72 15.85 -5.11
CA VAL A 64 -8.23 14.97 -6.18
C VAL A 64 -7.42 13.69 -6.21
N ARG A 65 -8.11 12.55 -6.20
CA ARG A 65 -7.42 11.26 -6.31
C ARG A 65 -6.97 11.02 -7.74
N HIS A 66 -5.83 10.36 -7.87
CA HIS A 66 -5.42 9.86 -9.18
C HIS A 66 -6.47 8.88 -9.71
N PRO A 67 -6.81 8.92 -11.01
CA PRO A 67 -7.70 7.93 -11.61
C PRO A 67 -7.14 6.53 -11.31
N VAL A 68 -8.05 5.57 -11.22
CA VAL A 68 -7.71 4.17 -11.00
C VAL A 68 -6.71 3.75 -12.08
N GLN A 69 -5.42 3.79 -11.77
CA GLN A 69 -4.42 3.18 -12.62
C GLN A 69 -4.38 1.70 -12.25
N LEU A 70 -4.85 0.87 -13.16
CA LEU A 70 -4.65 -0.56 -13.07
C LEU A 70 -3.14 -0.81 -13.04
N VAL A 71 -2.63 -1.18 -11.88
CA VAL A 71 -1.22 -1.52 -11.71
C VAL A 71 -1.10 -3.02 -11.89
N GLU A 72 -0.65 -3.44 -13.06
CA GLU A 72 -0.27 -4.83 -13.28
C GLU A 72 0.90 -5.17 -12.35
N ARG A 73 0.74 -6.26 -11.62
CA ARG A 73 1.83 -6.83 -10.82
C ARG A 73 2.32 -8.08 -11.52
N SER A 74 3.59 -8.11 -11.89
CA SER A 74 4.22 -9.31 -12.36
C SER A 74 4.76 -10.13 -11.18
N ALA A 75 4.87 -11.45 -11.39
CA ALA A 75 5.44 -12.39 -10.41
C ALA A 75 6.95 -12.17 -10.16
N ASP A 76 7.60 -11.29 -10.90
CA ASP A 76 9.06 -11.05 -10.89
C ASP A 76 9.64 -10.46 -9.60
N TYR A 77 8.81 -10.27 -8.56
CA TYR A 77 9.25 -9.71 -7.27
C TYR A 77 10.26 -10.57 -6.49
N THR A 78 10.44 -11.82 -6.90
CA THR A 78 11.32 -12.75 -6.20
C THR A 78 12.71 -12.85 -6.80
N ARG A 79 12.90 -12.30 -8.00
CA ARG A 79 14.21 -12.31 -8.68
C ARG A 79 15.19 -11.36 -7.97
N PRO A 80 16.38 -11.81 -7.57
CA PRO A 80 17.43 -10.89 -7.14
C PRO A 80 17.74 -9.92 -8.28
N LEU A 81 17.73 -8.62 -7.98
CA LEU A 81 18.15 -7.61 -8.94
C LEU A 81 19.68 -7.62 -9.05
N GLY A 82 20.20 -7.56 -10.27
CA GLY A 82 21.62 -7.35 -10.50
C GLY A 82 22.10 -6.01 -9.91
N GLU A 83 23.40 -5.87 -9.70
CA GLU A 83 23.98 -4.61 -9.24
C GLU A 83 23.65 -3.49 -10.24
N GLY A 84 22.90 -2.47 -9.76
CA GLY A 84 22.52 -1.32 -10.58
C GLY A 84 21.17 -1.47 -11.30
N GLU A 85 20.50 -2.62 -11.29
CA GLU A 85 19.15 -2.71 -11.82
C GLU A 85 18.18 -1.88 -10.95
N PRO A 86 17.35 -1.02 -11.55
CA PRO A 86 16.35 -0.28 -10.81
C PRO A 86 15.28 -1.25 -10.28
N ILE A 87 14.87 -1.04 -9.03
CA ILE A 87 13.69 -1.75 -8.52
C ILE A 87 12.51 -1.32 -9.39
N PRO A 88 11.78 -2.26 -10.03
CA PRO A 88 10.70 -1.94 -10.96
C PRO A 88 9.45 -1.45 -10.21
N HIS A 89 9.59 -0.43 -9.39
CA HIS A 89 8.51 0.20 -8.65
C HIS A 89 8.32 1.64 -9.06
N ARG A 90 7.11 1.96 -9.53
CA ARG A 90 6.65 3.35 -9.67
C ARG A 90 6.48 4.04 -8.32
N ASP A 91 6.26 3.26 -7.25
CA ASP A 91 5.88 3.77 -5.94
C ASP A 91 7.09 3.73 -5.00
N LYS A 92 7.28 4.79 -4.20
CA LYS A 92 8.41 4.93 -3.27
C LYS A 92 8.05 4.30 -1.90
N PRO A 93 8.88 3.42 -1.33
CA PRO A 93 8.65 2.88 0.00
C PRO A 93 8.96 3.91 1.08
N ARG A 94 8.02 4.08 2.02
CA ARG A 94 8.22 4.79 3.29
C ARG A 94 8.24 3.78 4.41
N ILE A 95 9.39 3.58 5.04
CA ILE A 95 9.54 2.65 6.16
C ILE A 95 8.81 3.21 7.38
N THR A 96 7.90 2.43 7.93
CA THR A 96 7.13 2.79 9.13
C THR A 96 7.67 2.10 10.37
N GLU A 97 8.13 0.85 10.25
CA GLU A 97 8.63 0.06 11.37
C GLU A 97 9.70 -0.94 10.90
N VAL A 98 10.73 -1.14 11.73
CA VAL A 98 11.69 -2.24 11.60
C VAL A 98 12.10 -2.66 12.99
N GLY A 99 12.02 -3.95 13.30
CA GLY A 99 12.44 -4.48 14.58
C GLY A 99 11.92 -5.88 14.86
N PRO A 100 12.26 -6.42 16.05
CA PRO A 100 11.73 -7.71 16.48
C PRO A 100 10.24 -7.60 16.81
N THR A 101 9.48 -8.66 16.51
CA THR A 101 8.06 -8.81 16.88
C THR A 101 7.75 -10.28 17.11
N GLY A 102 6.71 -10.58 17.88
CA GLY A 102 6.16 -11.94 17.93
C GLY A 102 5.51 -12.32 16.60
N ALA A 103 5.77 -13.53 16.12
CA ALA A 103 5.19 -14.04 14.89
C ALA A 103 3.68 -14.22 15.04
N PRO A 104 2.83 -13.53 14.23
CA PRO A 104 1.42 -13.88 14.15
C PRO A 104 1.24 -15.33 13.65
N ASP A 105 0.15 -15.99 14.02
CA ASP A 105 -0.09 -17.41 13.70
C ASP A 105 0.14 -17.71 12.21
N TYR A 106 -0.47 -16.94 11.32
CA TYR A 106 -0.32 -17.12 9.87
C TYR A 106 1.11 -16.88 9.34
N VAL A 107 1.93 -16.08 10.05
CA VAL A 107 3.34 -15.89 9.71
C VAL A 107 4.16 -17.05 10.25
N ALA A 108 3.87 -17.48 11.47
CA ALA A 108 4.55 -18.59 12.13
C ALA A 108 4.43 -19.87 11.31
N ASP A 109 3.21 -20.21 10.87
CA ASP A 109 2.94 -21.37 10.00
C ASP A 109 3.77 -21.33 8.70
N LEU A 110 3.87 -20.15 8.08
CA LEU A 110 4.59 -19.99 6.82
C LEU A 110 6.11 -19.90 6.98
N LEU A 111 6.61 -19.39 8.11
CA LEU A 111 8.04 -19.37 8.42
C LEU A 111 8.55 -20.66 9.05
N GLY A 112 7.65 -21.55 9.50
CA GLY A 112 8.02 -22.78 10.19
C GLY A 112 8.56 -22.53 11.60
N VAL A 113 8.04 -21.50 12.29
CA VAL A 113 8.37 -21.16 13.67
C VAL A 113 7.12 -21.29 14.55
N ALA A 114 7.25 -21.26 15.87
CA ALA A 114 6.09 -21.29 16.75
C ALA A 114 5.37 -19.93 16.78
N PRO A 115 4.03 -19.91 16.95
CA PRO A 115 3.30 -18.67 17.18
C PRO A 115 3.88 -17.89 18.36
N GLY A 116 4.13 -16.58 18.16
CA GLY A 116 4.76 -15.73 19.15
C GLY A 116 6.29 -15.77 19.19
N ASP A 117 6.93 -16.67 18.47
CA ASP A 117 8.41 -16.66 18.33
C ASP A 117 8.88 -15.31 17.76
N VAL A 118 10.06 -14.89 18.19
CA VAL A 118 10.62 -13.60 17.77
C VAL A 118 11.08 -13.68 16.32
N VAL A 119 10.50 -12.84 15.48
CA VAL A 119 10.85 -12.65 14.07
C VAL A 119 11.20 -11.19 13.82
N LEU A 120 11.98 -10.90 12.78
CA LEU A 120 12.20 -9.54 12.32
C LEU A 120 11.03 -9.10 11.45
N VAL A 121 10.42 -7.96 11.75
CA VAL A 121 9.43 -7.33 10.88
C VAL A 121 9.98 -6.06 10.23
N ARG A 122 9.63 -5.84 8.97
CA ARG A 122 9.84 -4.59 8.23
C ARG A 122 8.51 -4.14 7.65
N ARG A 123 7.97 -3.05 8.16
CA ARG A 123 6.72 -2.45 7.64
C ARG A 123 7.02 -1.21 6.84
N ARG A 124 6.35 -1.10 5.71
CA ARG A 124 6.45 0.06 4.82
C ARG A 124 5.09 0.37 4.19
N THR A 125 4.90 1.63 3.87
CA THR A 125 3.79 2.08 3.02
C THR A 125 4.38 2.47 1.67
N MET A 126 3.82 1.93 0.59
CA MET A 126 4.18 2.34 -0.76
C MET A 126 3.43 3.63 -1.09
N ILE A 127 4.18 4.65 -1.51
CA ILE A 127 3.66 6.00 -1.79
C ILE A 127 3.81 6.29 -3.27
N ARG A 128 2.70 6.56 -3.92
CA ARG A 128 2.62 6.99 -5.32
C ARG A 128 2.67 8.51 -5.40
N ASN A 129 3.38 9.03 -6.40
CA ASN A 129 3.48 10.48 -6.65
C ASN A 129 3.75 11.30 -5.37
N GLU A 130 4.59 10.74 -4.44
CA GLU A 130 5.03 11.36 -3.19
C GLU A 130 3.94 11.56 -2.11
N VAL A 131 2.67 11.36 -2.43
CA VAL A 131 1.55 11.71 -1.55
C VAL A 131 0.54 10.59 -1.31
N GLU A 132 0.29 9.72 -2.29
CA GLU A 132 -0.79 8.74 -2.23
C GLU A 132 -0.33 7.40 -1.68
N PRO A 133 -0.82 6.95 -0.51
CA PRO A 133 -0.56 5.60 -0.03
C PRO A 133 -1.35 4.59 -0.88
N VAL A 134 -0.65 3.66 -1.50
CA VAL A 134 -1.24 2.68 -2.42
C VAL A 134 -1.19 1.26 -1.92
N GLU A 135 -0.24 0.97 -1.01
CA GLU A 135 -0.05 -0.37 -0.48
C GLU A 135 0.63 -0.34 0.89
N LEU A 136 0.19 -1.22 1.77
CA LEU A 136 0.85 -1.53 3.04
C LEU A 136 1.58 -2.85 2.88
N VAL A 137 2.86 -2.86 3.23
CA VAL A 137 3.70 -4.07 3.12
C VAL A 137 4.34 -4.37 4.47
N SER A 138 4.19 -5.61 4.92
CA SER A 138 4.87 -6.16 6.10
C SER A 138 5.67 -7.38 5.67
N SER A 139 6.98 -7.30 5.77
CA SER A 139 7.89 -8.41 5.49
C SER A 139 8.39 -8.99 6.82
N PHE A 140 8.28 -10.30 6.97
CA PHE A 140 8.70 -11.03 8.17
C PHE A 140 9.82 -12.00 7.81
N TYR A 141 10.85 -12.06 8.65
CA TYR A 141 12.03 -12.89 8.46
C TYR A 141 12.36 -13.65 9.74
N PRO A 142 12.87 -14.89 9.64
CA PRO A 142 13.48 -15.55 10.78
C PRO A 142 14.62 -14.71 11.34
N MET A 143 14.68 -14.56 12.67
CA MET A 143 15.74 -13.75 13.32
C MET A 143 17.14 -14.28 13.02
N GLU A 144 17.30 -15.58 12.86
CA GLU A 144 18.58 -16.23 12.50
C GLU A 144 19.10 -15.83 11.12
N ILE A 145 18.20 -15.44 10.20
CA ILE A 145 18.55 -14.98 8.84
C ILE A 145 18.79 -13.46 8.82
N ALA A 146 17.91 -12.71 9.42
CA ALA A 146 17.85 -11.26 9.23
C ALA A 146 18.39 -10.44 10.42
N GLY A 147 18.49 -11.06 11.61
CA GLY A 147 19.00 -10.39 12.81
C GLY A 147 20.45 -9.91 12.63
N GLY A 148 20.73 -8.68 13.03
CA GLY A 148 22.06 -8.08 12.91
C GLY A 148 22.50 -7.68 11.49
N THR A 149 21.68 -7.93 10.47
CA THR A 149 21.99 -7.62 9.08
C THR A 149 21.47 -6.24 8.64
N GLU A 150 21.66 -5.88 7.36
CA GLU A 150 21.05 -4.67 6.79
C GLU A 150 19.51 -4.70 6.81
N LEU A 151 18.90 -5.89 6.82
CA LEU A 151 17.45 -6.06 6.96
C LEU A 151 16.94 -5.57 8.32
N ALA A 152 17.73 -5.62 9.39
CA ALA A 152 17.37 -5.14 10.71
C ALA A 152 17.51 -3.61 10.86
N LYS A 153 18.06 -2.91 9.88
CA LYS A 153 18.25 -1.45 9.94
C LYS A 153 17.00 -0.72 9.41
N ARG A 154 16.64 0.39 10.06
CA ARG A 154 15.54 1.27 9.61
C ARG A 154 15.98 2.16 8.44
N ALA A 155 16.43 1.53 7.37
CA ALA A 155 16.89 2.16 6.15
C ALA A 155 16.36 1.38 4.93
N LEU A 156 16.34 2.02 3.77
CA LEU A 156 16.05 1.32 2.52
C LEU A 156 17.18 0.34 2.21
N VAL A 157 16.82 -0.86 1.82
CA VAL A 157 17.76 -1.89 1.38
C VAL A 157 18.03 -1.71 -0.11
N LYS A 158 19.27 -1.49 -0.47
CA LYS A 158 19.67 -1.34 -1.88
C LYS A 158 19.42 -2.65 -2.65
N GLY A 159 18.60 -2.57 -3.70
CA GLY A 159 18.18 -3.75 -4.47
C GLY A 159 17.04 -4.57 -3.83
N GLY A 160 16.48 -4.11 -2.69
CA GLY A 160 15.39 -4.79 -1.99
C GLY A 160 15.82 -6.02 -1.19
N SER A 161 14.84 -6.67 -0.57
CA SER A 161 15.08 -7.87 0.27
C SER A 161 15.68 -9.07 -0.49
N PRO A 162 15.27 -9.38 -1.75
CA PRO A 162 15.90 -10.48 -2.47
C PRO A 162 17.41 -10.31 -2.66
N THR A 163 17.85 -9.07 -2.95
CA THR A 163 19.28 -8.76 -3.10
C THR A 163 20.02 -8.84 -1.76
N ALA A 164 19.40 -8.37 -0.67
CA ALA A 164 19.99 -8.50 0.67
C ALA A 164 20.13 -9.97 1.07
N LEU A 165 19.10 -10.78 0.86
CA LEU A 165 19.14 -12.21 1.14
C LEU A 165 20.21 -12.93 0.30
N ALA A 166 20.34 -12.59 -0.97
CA ALA A 166 21.38 -13.15 -1.84
C ALA A 166 22.80 -12.82 -1.35
N ARG A 167 23.05 -11.60 -0.85
CA ARG A 167 24.33 -11.22 -0.23
C ARG A 167 24.63 -12.02 1.04
N LEU A 168 23.61 -12.49 1.74
CA LEU A 168 23.73 -13.35 2.91
C LEU A 168 23.86 -14.84 2.54
N GLY A 169 23.90 -15.17 1.23
CA GLY A 169 24.00 -16.53 0.75
C GLY A 169 22.66 -17.25 0.57
N TYR A 170 21.54 -16.56 0.76
CA TYR A 170 20.20 -17.13 0.59
C TYR A 170 19.62 -16.74 -0.77
N LEU A 171 19.62 -17.67 -1.70
CA LEU A 171 18.98 -17.48 -3.00
C LEU A 171 17.50 -17.83 -2.92
N SER A 172 16.66 -16.92 -3.40
CA SER A 172 15.23 -17.16 -3.50
C SER A 172 14.94 -18.21 -4.56
N GLY A 173 14.18 -19.22 -4.17
CA GLY A 173 13.59 -20.24 -5.02
C GLY A 173 12.12 -19.95 -5.33
N PRO A 174 11.29 -21.00 -5.45
CA PRO A 174 9.87 -20.84 -5.72
C PRO A 174 9.16 -20.04 -4.62
N SER A 175 8.23 -19.19 -5.02
CA SER A 175 7.33 -18.48 -4.11
C SER A 175 5.90 -18.97 -4.28
N THR A 176 5.12 -18.88 -3.19
CA THR A 176 3.69 -19.17 -3.21
C THR A 176 2.95 -17.92 -2.75
N GLU A 177 1.87 -17.59 -3.45
CA GLU A 177 0.98 -16.50 -3.08
C GLU A 177 -0.42 -16.99 -2.76
N TRP A 178 -1.01 -16.42 -1.71
CA TRP A 178 -2.42 -16.56 -1.37
C TRP A 178 -3.05 -15.18 -1.48
N VAL A 179 -4.10 -15.06 -2.27
CA VAL A 179 -4.80 -13.79 -2.52
C VAL A 179 -6.19 -13.85 -1.90
N PHE A 180 -6.49 -12.87 -1.07
CA PHE A 180 -7.76 -12.74 -0.37
C PHE A 180 -8.41 -11.40 -0.70
N GLY A 181 -9.71 -11.43 -1.08
CA GLY A 181 -10.55 -10.24 -1.13
C GLY A 181 -11.30 -10.10 0.20
N ARG A 182 -11.20 -8.92 0.85
CA ARG A 182 -11.90 -8.63 2.10
C ARG A 182 -12.12 -7.14 2.33
N LEU A 183 -12.94 -6.79 3.31
CA LEU A 183 -12.98 -5.42 3.81
C LEU A 183 -11.69 -5.10 4.58
N PRO A 184 -11.21 -3.85 4.52
CA PRO A 184 -10.05 -3.41 5.29
C PRO A 184 -10.39 -3.36 6.79
N THR A 185 -9.39 -3.54 7.63
CA THR A 185 -9.48 -3.12 9.02
C THR A 185 -9.55 -1.58 9.10
N PRO A 186 -10.06 -0.98 10.19
CA PRO A 186 -10.09 0.47 10.35
C PRO A 186 -8.72 1.14 10.14
N GLY A 187 -7.65 0.54 10.69
CA GLY A 187 -6.29 1.05 10.54
C GLY A 187 -5.74 0.94 9.11
N GLU A 188 -6.12 -0.10 8.36
CA GLU A 188 -5.76 -0.22 6.94
C GLU A 188 -6.51 0.81 6.08
N ALA A 189 -7.82 0.98 6.34
CA ALA A 189 -8.63 1.97 5.63
C ALA A 189 -8.09 3.40 5.84
N GLU A 190 -7.73 3.74 7.08
CA GLU A 190 -7.14 5.03 7.41
C GLU A 190 -5.78 5.22 6.72
N ARG A 191 -4.87 4.25 6.84
CA ARG A 191 -3.51 4.34 6.28
C ARG A 191 -3.48 4.37 4.75
N LEU A 192 -4.46 3.74 4.09
CA LEU A 192 -4.61 3.71 2.63
C LEU A 192 -5.55 4.80 2.10
N ASN A 193 -6.12 5.64 2.98
CA ASN A 193 -7.14 6.64 2.63
C ASN A 193 -8.28 6.02 1.78
N LEU A 194 -8.80 4.87 2.20
CA LEU A 194 -9.87 4.19 1.48
C LEU A 194 -11.23 4.79 1.81
N PRO A 195 -12.14 4.89 0.84
CA PRO A 195 -13.53 5.23 1.10
C PRO A 195 -14.23 4.11 1.90
N ALA A 196 -15.34 4.46 2.55
CA ALA A 196 -16.13 3.49 3.29
C ALA A 196 -16.61 2.35 2.37
N GLY A 197 -16.43 1.11 2.81
CA GLY A 197 -16.86 -0.07 2.07
C GLY A 197 -15.96 -0.50 0.92
N ALA A 198 -14.90 0.25 0.61
CA ALA A 198 -13.95 -0.15 -0.44
C ALA A 198 -13.19 -1.42 -0.04
N PRO A 199 -13.25 -2.48 -0.87
CA PRO A 199 -12.56 -3.72 -0.57
C PRO A 199 -11.06 -3.61 -0.78
N VAL A 200 -10.30 -4.49 -0.11
CA VAL A 200 -8.87 -4.67 -0.30
C VAL A 200 -8.53 -6.05 -0.83
N LEU A 201 -7.45 -6.14 -1.58
CA LEU A 201 -6.71 -7.37 -1.78
C LEU A 201 -5.67 -7.49 -0.68
N ARG A 202 -5.69 -8.59 0.04
CA ARG A 202 -4.63 -9.03 0.94
C ARG A 202 -3.89 -10.15 0.28
N ILE A 203 -2.59 -10.00 0.11
CA ILE A 203 -1.73 -11.03 -0.48
C ILE A 203 -0.74 -11.47 0.59
N LEU A 204 -0.66 -12.77 0.80
CA LEU A 204 0.43 -13.40 1.55
C LEU A 204 1.35 -14.06 0.54
N ARG A 205 2.64 -13.72 0.59
CA ARG A 205 3.66 -14.35 -0.24
C ARG A 205 4.68 -15.02 0.68
N GLN A 206 4.92 -16.29 0.46
CA GLN A 206 6.00 -17.04 1.10
C GLN A 206 7.14 -17.23 0.09
N ILE A 207 8.34 -16.83 0.48
CA ILE A 207 9.58 -17.01 -0.28
C ILE A 207 10.42 -18.07 0.43
N ARG A 208 10.91 -19.05 -0.34
CA ARG A 208 11.75 -20.14 0.15
C ARG A 208 13.03 -20.22 -0.67
N THR A 209 14.05 -20.92 -0.15
CA THR A 209 15.17 -21.38 -0.97
C THR A 209 14.73 -22.47 -1.94
N ALA A 210 15.60 -22.85 -2.87
CA ALA A 210 15.33 -23.98 -3.77
C ALA A 210 15.10 -25.30 -3.01
N GLU A 211 15.74 -25.46 -1.84
CA GLU A 211 15.61 -26.63 -0.96
C GLU A 211 14.37 -26.57 -0.06
N GLY A 212 13.58 -25.50 -0.16
CA GLY A 212 12.31 -25.34 0.55
C GLY A 212 12.40 -24.65 1.90
N ARG A 213 13.56 -24.15 2.34
CA ARG A 213 13.70 -23.39 3.60
C ARG A 213 12.99 -22.05 3.49
N PRO A 214 12.07 -21.69 4.42
CA PRO A 214 11.44 -20.37 4.41
C PRO A 214 12.45 -19.25 4.66
N LEU A 215 12.37 -18.19 3.85
CA LEU A 215 13.25 -17.01 3.95
C LEU A 215 12.49 -15.77 4.38
N GLU A 216 11.32 -15.56 3.81
CA GLU A 216 10.52 -14.36 4.00
C GLU A 216 9.04 -14.68 3.83
N VAL A 217 8.20 -14.07 4.67
CA VAL A 217 6.77 -13.97 4.45
C VAL A 217 6.43 -12.50 4.27
N ILE A 218 5.76 -12.18 3.18
CA ILE A 218 5.33 -10.81 2.87
C ILE A 218 3.82 -10.76 2.92
N GLU A 219 3.29 -9.86 3.73
CA GLU A 219 1.89 -9.46 3.69
C GLU A 219 1.77 -8.13 2.98
N MET A 220 0.91 -8.08 1.98
CA MET A 220 0.60 -6.88 1.19
C MET A 220 -0.89 -6.61 1.28
N VAL A 221 -1.28 -5.36 1.54
CA VAL A 221 -2.68 -4.93 1.55
C VAL A 221 -2.83 -3.70 0.66
N MET A 222 -3.72 -3.78 -0.31
CA MET A 222 -3.95 -2.72 -1.30
C MET A 222 -5.42 -2.63 -1.69
N SER A 223 -5.84 -1.49 -2.24
CA SER A 223 -7.20 -1.33 -2.76
C SER A 223 -7.48 -2.33 -3.88
N ALA A 224 -8.58 -3.10 -3.78
CA ALA A 224 -9.01 -4.01 -4.83
C ALA A 224 -9.52 -3.28 -6.09
N GLU A 225 -9.98 -2.03 -5.93
CA GLU A 225 -10.48 -1.23 -7.04
C GLU A 225 -9.37 -0.62 -7.92
N ARG A 226 -8.12 -0.62 -7.41
CA ARG A 226 -6.99 0.08 -8.05
C ARG A 226 -5.85 -0.82 -8.46
N ASN A 227 -5.93 -2.10 -8.10
CA ASN A 227 -4.87 -3.04 -8.38
C ASN A 227 -5.42 -4.26 -9.12
N VAL A 228 -4.73 -4.63 -10.18
CA VAL A 228 -4.94 -5.87 -10.92
C VAL A 228 -3.72 -6.75 -10.72
N LEU A 229 -3.96 -8.01 -10.40
CA LEU A 229 -2.92 -9.03 -10.34
C LEU A 229 -2.92 -9.77 -11.67
N ARG A 230 -1.78 -9.76 -12.34
CA ARG A 230 -1.55 -10.53 -13.56
C ARG A 230 -0.54 -11.62 -13.28
N TYR A 231 -0.89 -12.84 -13.60
CA TYR A 231 -0.01 -14.01 -13.52
C TYR A 231 0.16 -14.58 -14.92
N GLU A 232 1.38 -14.91 -15.29
CA GLU A 232 1.70 -15.73 -16.45
C GLU A 232 1.99 -17.14 -15.93
N LEU A 233 1.23 -18.14 -16.46
CA LEU A 233 1.26 -19.54 -16.02
C LEU A 233 2.06 -20.39 -16.98
#